data_72e6dc8bd2d2b995537bff3c858b0d40
#
_entry.id   72e6dc8bd2d2b995537bff3c858b0d40
#
_cell.length_a   1.000
_cell.length_b   1.000
_cell.length_c   1.000
_cell.angle_alpha   90.00
_cell.angle_beta   90.00
_cell.angle_gamma   90.00
#
_symmetry.space_group_name_H-M   'P 1'
#
loop_
_entity.id
_entity.type
_entity.pdbx_description
1 polymer ?
#
loop_
_entity_poly.entity_id
_entity_poly.type
_entity_poly.pdbx_seq_one_letter_code
_entity_poly.pdbx_strand_id
1 'polypeptide(L)'
;MIEIYPSILAADFANLAKEIHKVEGHVKCLHIDVMDGNFVPNLSIGPPVIKSIRKVTSLGLDVHLMVSRPRNILKSILDAGVDNVTLHYESVDEISLLELVEIIHKAGKTAGISISPDTPTSALINLLPFIERILCMTVEPGFGGQSFQMEMLDKIRSLSDMIQKINPKVSLEVDGGITKENAPLVVEAGAQILVAGSAIFGKPDPALAIQEIQNSIKK
;
A
#
# COMPACT_ATOMS: atom_id res chain seq x y z
N MET A 1 -10.26 13.25 1.78
CA MET A 1 -8.99 13.97 1.48
C MET A 1 -8.06 12.95 0.86
N ILE A 2 -7.40 13.27 -0.27
CA ILE A 2 -6.48 12.33 -0.93
C ILE A 2 -5.15 12.31 -0.18
N GLU A 3 -4.60 11.13 0.05
CA GLU A 3 -3.31 10.93 0.72
C GLU A 3 -2.29 10.31 -0.25
N ILE A 4 -1.02 10.69 -0.09
CA ILE A 4 0.09 10.12 -0.85
C ILE A 4 0.98 9.39 0.15
N TYR A 5 1.22 8.10 -0.11
CA TYR A 5 2.10 7.26 0.68
C TYR A 5 3.36 6.94 -0.13
N PRO A 6 4.51 7.54 0.20
CA PRO A 6 5.78 7.19 -0.44
C PRO A 6 6.16 5.75 -0.15
N SER A 7 6.31 4.91 -1.21
CA SER A 7 6.86 3.57 -1.04
C SER A 7 8.37 3.66 -0.89
N ILE A 8 8.86 3.23 0.27
CA ILE A 8 10.30 3.19 0.57
C ILE A 8 11.05 2.14 -0.25
N LEU A 9 10.36 1.27 -0.98
CA LEU A 9 11.00 0.30 -1.89
C LEU A 9 11.89 0.99 -2.93
N ALA A 10 11.59 2.24 -3.30
CA ALA A 10 12.37 3.04 -4.25
C ALA A 10 13.41 3.95 -3.57
N ALA A 11 13.53 3.93 -2.24
CA ALA A 11 14.48 4.75 -1.50
C ALA A 11 15.88 4.10 -1.46
N ASP A 12 16.89 4.90 -1.14
CA ASP A 12 18.23 4.37 -0.85
C ASP A 12 18.23 3.65 0.51
N PHE A 13 18.21 2.32 0.51
CA PHE A 13 18.20 1.50 1.73
C PHE A 13 19.44 1.67 2.59
N ALA A 14 20.58 2.08 2.02
CA ALA A 14 21.79 2.36 2.80
C ALA A 14 21.66 3.66 3.63
N ASN A 15 20.74 4.55 3.25
CA ASN A 15 20.51 5.85 3.89
C ASN A 15 19.04 6.07 4.27
N LEU A 16 18.29 5.01 4.57
CA LEU A 16 16.83 5.01 4.68
C LEU A 16 16.28 6.07 5.65
N ALA A 17 16.91 6.27 6.80
CA ALA A 17 16.50 7.32 7.74
C ALA A 17 16.57 8.72 7.11
N LYS A 18 17.63 9.00 6.33
CA LYS A 18 17.80 10.28 5.62
C LYS A 18 16.73 10.45 4.53
N GLU A 19 16.41 9.38 3.79
CA GLU A 19 15.36 9.40 2.78
C GLU A 19 13.98 9.67 3.39
N ILE A 20 13.66 9.03 4.51
CA ILE A 20 12.40 9.26 5.26
C ILE A 20 12.29 10.71 5.71
N HIS A 21 13.33 11.28 6.29
CA HIS A 21 13.31 12.68 6.75
C HIS A 21 13.05 13.70 5.63
N LYS A 22 13.40 13.38 4.36
CA LYS A 22 13.09 14.27 3.22
C LYS A 22 11.58 14.40 2.96
N VAL A 23 10.79 13.42 3.38
CA VAL A 23 9.34 13.36 3.07
C VAL A 23 8.44 13.59 4.30
N GLU A 24 8.97 13.52 5.53
CA GLU A 24 8.20 13.60 6.78
C GLU A 24 7.27 14.82 6.89
N GLY A 25 7.70 15.99 6.43
CA GLY A 25 6.90 17.22 6.48
C GLY A 25 5.75 17.29 5.46
N HIS A 26 5.62 16.30 4.57
CA HIS A 26 4.74 16.36 3.40
C HIS A 26 3.69 15.26 3.35
N VAL A 27 3.85 14.20 4.14
CA VAL A 27 2.98 13.02 4.14
C VAL A 27 2.65 12.58 5.56
N LYS A 28 1.64 11.72 5.70
CA LYS A 28 1.23 11.17 7.01
C LYS A 28 1.70 9.74 7.22
N CYS A 29 1.99 9.02 6.16
CA CYS A 29 2.29 7.59 6.21
C CYS A 29 3.34 7.23 5.15
N LEU A 30 4.13 6.19 5.44
CA LEU A 30 5.04 5.53 4.52
C LEU A 30 4.46 4.19 4.11
N HIS A 31 4.62 3.81 2.84
CA HIS A 31 4.29 2.48 2.35
C HIS A 31 5.53 1.59 2.36
N ILE A 32 5.37 0.35 2.84
CA ILE A 32 6.46 -0.58 3.09
C ILE A 32 6.14 -1.94 2.47
N ASP A 33 6.82 -2.25 1.38
CA ASP A 33 6.66 -3.49 0.64
C ASP A 33 7.52 -4.60 1.24
N VAL A 34 6.89 -5.64 1.79
CA VAL A 34 7.57 -6.82 2.35
C VAL A 34 7.39 -8.00 1.40
N MET A 35 8.50 -8.47 0.85
CA MET A 35 8.55 -9.53 -0.17
C MET A 35 9.42 -10.69 0.31
N ASP A 36 8.97 -11.94 0.07
CA ASP A 36 9.63 -13.14 0.58
C ASP A 36 10.35 -13.99 -0.47
N GLY A 37 10.37 -13.56 -1.73
CA GLY A 37 10.98 -14.31 -2.83
C GLY A 37 10.22 -15.58 -3.25
N ASN A 38 9.01 -15.79 -2.69
CA ASN A 38 8.15 -16.94 -3.00
C ASN A 38 6.79 -16.49 -3.56
N PHE A 39 6.11 -15.56 -2.89
CA PHE A 39 4.87 -14.97 -3.40
C PHE A 39 5.14 -14.13 -4.64
N VAL A 40 6.22 -13.34 -4.59
CA VAL A 40 6.77 -12.59 -5.72
C VAL A 40 8.26 -12.95 -5.90
N PRO A 41 8.82 -12.87 -7.14
CA PRO A 41 10.20 -13.28 -7.42
C PRO A 41 11.24 -12.23 -6.97
N ASN A 42 11.00 -11.55 -5.87
CA ASN A 42 11.87 -10.52 -5.33
C ASN A 42 11.90 -10.60 -3.80
N LEU A 43 13.00 -10.14 -3.20
CA LEU A 43 13.17 -9.98 -1.76
C LEU A 43 13.31 -8.49 -1.45
N SER A 44 12.66 -8.02 -0.39
CA SER A 44 12.82 -6.64 0.03
C SER A 44 13.32 -6.53 1.48
N ILE A 45 12.47 -6.11 2.38
CA ILE A 45 12.79 -5.89 3.80
C ILE A 45 11.81 -6.68 4.68
N GLY A 46 12.13 -6.75 5.98
CA GLY A 46 11.29 -7.46 6.94
C GLY A 46 11.25 -6.78 8.31
N PRO A 47 10.71 -7.47 9.33
CA PRO A 47 10.44 -6.89 10.66
C PRO A 47 11.63 -6.15 11.30
N PRO A 48 12.90 -6.60 11.18
CA PRO A 48 14.04 -5.87 11.77
C PRO A 48 14.23 -4.47 11.20
N VAL A 49 14.04 -4.31 9.88
CA VAL A 49 14.15 -3.01 9.20
C VAL A 49 12.97 -2.11 9.59
N ILE A 50 11.74 -2.64 9.57
CA ILE A 50 10.53 -1.91 9.98
C ILE A 50 10.67 -1.39 11.42
N LYS A 51 11.15 -2.23 12.34
CA LYS A 51 11.44 -1.85 13.73
C LYS A 51 12.49 -0.73 13.83
N SER A 52 13.43 -0.68 12.90
CA SER A 52 14.45 0.38 12.84
C SER A 52 13.84 1.67 12.27
N ILE A 53 12.98 1.59 11.26
CA ILE A 53 12.23 2.71 10.71
C ILE A 53 11.36 3.34 11.81
N ARG A 54 10.63 2.53 12.60
CA ARG A 54 9.78 3.04 13.67
C ARG A 54 10.51 3.91 14.71
N LYS A 55 11.80 3.70 14.87
CA LYS A 55 12.63 4.50 15.81
C LYS A 55 13.01 5.87 15.29
N VAL A 56 12.96 6.08 13.98
CA VAL A 56 13.44 7.32 13.33
C VAL A 56 12.33 8.19 12.78
N THR A 57 11.08 7.73 12.81
CA THR A 57 9.94 8.53 12.33
C THR A 57 8.66 8.29 13.16
N SER A 58 7.81 9.31 13.24
CA SER A 58 6.45 9.22 13.80
C SER A 58 5.37 9.03 12.72
N LEU A 59 5.73 9.01 11.44
CA LEU A 59 4.78 8.74 10.36
C LEU A 59 4.07 7.39 10.55
N GLY A 60 2.85 7.26 10.06
CA GLY A 60 2.20 5.96 9.93
C GLY A 60 3.07 5.00 9.11
N LEU A 61 3.03 3.72 9.46
CA LEU A 61 3.69 2.64 8.72
C LEU A 61 2.62 1.72 8.15
N ASP A 62 2.40 1.82 6.85
CA ASP A 62 1.49 0.99 6.08
C ASP A 62 2.28 -0.14 5.44
N VAL A 63 2.06 -1.37 5.89
CA VAL A 63 2.84 -2.53 5.46
C VAL A 63 2.05 -3.40 4.51
N HIS A 64 2.57 -3.57 3.31
CA HIS A 64 2.04 -4.42 2.26
C HIS A 64 2.80 -5.75 2.23
N LEU A 65 2.12 -6.85 2.57
CA LEU A 65 2.72 -8.19 2.67
C LEU A 65 2.54 -8.97 1.37
N MET A 66 3.55 -9.00 0.55
CA MET A 66 3.69 -9.87 -0.62
C MET A 66 4.44 -11.15 -0.21
N VAL A 67 3.79 -11.99 0.59
CA VAL A 67 4.40 -13.20 1.17
C VAL A 67 3.46 -14.39 1.07
N SER A 68 4.01 -15.56 0.79
CA SER A 68 3.27 -16.81 0.59
C SER A 68 2.70 -17.41 1.87
N ARG A 69 3.26 -17.05 3.04
CA ARG A 69 2.83 -17.55 4.36
C ARG A 69 2.72 -16.41 5.37
N PRO A 70 1.74 -15.50 5.23
CA PRO A 70 1.64 -14.30 6.06
C PRO A 70 1.51 -14.63 7.55
N ARG A 71 0.86 -15.72 7.95
CA ARG A 71 0.72 -16.17 9.35
C ARG A 71 2.07 -16.31 10.06
N ASN A 72 3.11 -16.75 9.34
CA ASN A 72 4.42 -17.01 9.96
C ASN A 72 5.16 -15.74 10.39
N ILE A 73 4.90 -14.61 9.73
CA ILE A 73 5.62 -13.35 9.99
C ILE A 73 4.72 -12.26 10.59
N LEU A 74 3.39 -12.41 10.54
CA LEU A 74 2.44 -11.38 10.93
C LEU A 74 2.70 -10.86 12.34
N LYS A 75 2.91 -11.75 13.32
CA LYS A 75 3.22 -11.33 14.69
C LYS A 75 4.46 -10.44 14.75
N SER A 76 5.53 -10.81 14.06
CA SER A 76 6.79 -10.03 14.05
C SER A 76 6.63 -8.68 13.34
N ILE A 77 5.75 -8.60 12.31
CA ILE A 77 5.37 -7.35 11.64
C ILE A 77 4.62 -6.43 12.62
N LEU A 78 3.62 -6.96 13.32
CA LEU A 78 2.83 -6.20 14.31
C LEU A 78 3.72 -5.69 15.46
N ASP A 79 4.61 -6.56 15.98
CA ASP A 79 5.57 -6.22 17.03
C ASP A 79 6.63 -5.18 16.58
N ALA A 80 6.79 -4.97 15.27
CA ALA A 80 7.70 -3.96 14.73
C ALA A 80 7.14 -2.53 14.80
N GLY A 81 5.85 -2.35 15.16
CA GLY A 81 5.23 -1.04 15.39
C GLY A 81 4.58 -0.42 14.16
N VAL A 82 4.01 -1.25 13.31
CA VAL A 82 3.22 -0.86 12.12
C VAL A 82 1.86 -0.31 12.52
N ASP A 83 1.18 0.40 11.61
CA ASP A 83 -0.14 0.97 11.85
C ASP A 83 -1.22 0.31 11.00
N ASN A 84 -0.88 -0.11 9.78
CA ASN A 84 -1.71 -0.91 8.90
C ASN A 84 -0.95 -2.12 8.36
N VAL A 85 -1.66 -3.24 8.14
CA VAL A 85 -1.14 -4.41 7.44
C VAL A 85 -2.09 -4.80 6.33
N THR A 86 -1.61 -4.79 5.10
CA THR A 86 -2.34 -5.23 3.91
C THR A 86 -1.84 -6.60 3.47
N LEU A 87 -2.77 -7.58 3.38
CA LEU A 87 -2.53 -8.96 2.96
C LEU A 87 -2.99 -9.14 1.52
N HIS A 88 -2.33 -9.98 0.74
CA HIS A 88 -2.82 -10.36 -0.58
C HIS A 88 -3.95 -11.39 -0.50
N TYR A 89 -5.04 -11.15 -1.25
CA TYR A 89 -6.14 -12.11 -1.43
C TYR A 89 -5.62 -13.47 -1.92
N GLU A 90 -4.65 -13.43 -2.80
CA GLU A 90 -4.06 -14.60 -3.46
C GLU A 90 -3.10 -15.40 -2.55
N SER A 91 -2.75 -14.90 -1.39
CA SER A 91 -1.75 -15.53 -0.51
C SER A 91 -2.27 -16.75 0.26
N VAL A 92 -3.54 -16.72 0.67
CA VAL A 92 -4.21 -17.79 1.43
C VAL A 92 -5.71 -17.78 1.12
N ASP A 93 -6.44 -18.82 1.57
CA ASP A 93 -7.90 -18.87 1.43
C ASP A 93 -8.62 -17.77 2.27
N GLU A 94 -9.89 -17.51 1.93
CA GLU A 94 -10.71 -16.46 2.53
C GLU A 94 -10.88 -16.63 4.05
N ILE A 95 -11.05 -17.86 4.53
CA ILE A 95 -11.20 -18.15 5.97
C ILE A 95 -9.91 -17.76 6.70
N SER A 96 -8.76 -18.16 6.15
CA SER A 96 -7.45 -17.80 6.69
C SER A 96 -7.21 -16.29 6.66
N LEU A 97 -7.66 -15.58 5.62
CA LEU A 97 -7.59 -14.10 5.58
C LEU A 97 -8.38 -13.46 6.71
N LEU A 98 -9.62 -13.90 6.95
CA LEU A 98 -10.45 -13.38 8.04
C LEU A 98 -9.82 -13.61 9.43
N GLU A 99 -9.22 -14.79 9.65
CA GLU A 99 -8.46 -15.06 10.87
C GLU A 99 -7.26 -14.11 11.04
N LEU A 100 -6.53 -13.84 9.96
CA LEU A 100 -5.39 -12.92 9.99
C LEU A 100 -5.83 -11.47 10.23
N VAL A 101 -6.93 -11.04 9.63
CA VAL A 101 -7.57 -9.74 9.88
C VAL A 101 -7.94 -9.60 11.37
N GLU A 102 -8.53 -10.64 11.96
CA GLU A 102 -8.86 -10.63 13.41
C GLU A 102 -7.59 -10.50 14.27
N ILE A 103 -6.49 -11.14 13.92
CA ILE A 103 -5.20 -11.02 14.62
C ILE A 103 -4.68 -9.58 14.54
N ILE A 104 -4.77 -8.94 13.37
CA ILE A 104 -4.37 -7.54 13.18
C ILE A 104 -5.21 -6.61 14.06
N HIS A 105 -6.53 -6.79 14.06
CA HIS A 105 -7.45 -6.00 14.90
C HIS A 105 -7.20 -6.19 16.41
N LYS A 106 -6.94 -7.43 16.85
CA LYS A 106 -6.58 -7.70 18.25
C LYS A 106 -5.29 -7.01 18.70
N ALA A 107 -4.40 -6.72 17.77
CA ALA A 107 -3.20 -5.93 18.01
C ALA A 107 -3.45 -4.40 17.98
N GLY A 108 -4.71 -3.97 17.78
CA GLY A 108 -5.10 -2.55 17.69
C GLY A 108 -4.65 -1.87 16.40
N LYS A 109 -4.50 -2.65 15.31
CA LYS A 109 -4.05 -2.15 14.00
C LYS A 109 -5.16 -2.28 12.96
N THR A 110 -5.05 -1.54 11.85
CA THR A 110 -5.97 -1.64 10.72
C THR A 110 -5.53 -2.72 9.75
N ALA A 111 -6.50 -3.38 9.11
CA ALA A 111 -6.28 -4.43 8.14
C ALA A 111 -6.71 -4.02 6.74
N GLY A 112 -5.88 -4.33 5.75
CA GLY A 112 -6.20 -4.18 4.34
C GLY A 112 -6.10 -5.51 3.59
N ILE A 113 -6.80 -5.59 2.45
CA ILE A 113 -6.64 -6.69 1.50
C ILE A 113 -6.24 -6.12 0.14
N SER A 114 -5.16 -6.66 -0.41
CA SER A 114 -4.68 -6.36 -1.76
C SER A 114 -5.20 -7.38 -2.76
N ILE A 115 -5.45 -6.92 -4.00
CA ILE A 115 -5.72 -7.78 -5.15
C ILE A 115 -4.81 -7.43 -6.32
N SER A 116 -4.28 -8.46 -6.97
CA SER A 116 -3.48 -8.36 -8.20
C SER A 116 -4.33 -7.92 -9.40
N PRO A 117 -3.72 -7.45 -10.51
CA PRO A 117 -4.46 -6.98 -11.69
C PRO A 117 -5.48 -7.99 -12.21
N ASP A 118 -5.15 -9.28 -12.24
CA ASP A 118 -6.03 -10.33 -12.77
C ASP A 118 -7.12 -10.79 -11.80
N THR A 119 -7.03 -10.49 -10.50
CA THR A 119 -8.03 -10.92 -9.50
C THR A 119 -9.31 -10.08 -9.63
N PRO A 120 -10.48 -10.69 -9.81
CA PRO A 120 -11.73 -9.96 -9.98
C PRO A 120 -12.14 -9.22 -8.69
N THR A 121 -12.75 -8.04 -8.82
CA THR A 121 -13.22 -7.23 -7.68
C THR A 121 -14.22 -7.96 -6.79
N SER A 122 -15.03 -8.87 -7.37
CA SER A 122 -16.00 -9.69 -6.64
C SER A 122 -15.38 -10.58 -5.55
N ALA A 123 -14.10 -10.90 -5.64
CA ALA A 123 -13.37 -11.66 -4.63
C ALA A 123 -13.37 -10.98 -3.24
N LEU A 124 -13.57 -9.66 -3.18
CA LEU A 124 -13.53 -8.89 -1.93
C LEU A 124 -14.90 -8.71 -1.26
N ILE A 125 -16.00 -9.15 -1.87
CA ILE A 125 -17.36 -8.85 -1.38
C ILE A 125 -17.56 -9.31 0.07
N ASN A 126 -17.12 -10.51 0.41
CA ASN A 126 -17.28 -11.08 1.75
C ASN A 126 -16.28 -10.49 2.77
N LEU A 127 -15.16 -9.94 2.32
CA LEU A 127 -14.10 -9.38 3.15
C LEU A 127 -14.36 -7.91 3.53
N LEU A 128 -15.04 -7.16 2.66
CA LEU A 128 -15.31 -5.73 2.84
C LEU A 128 -15.91 -5.33 4.20
N PRO A 129 -16.83 -6.10 4.82
CA PRO A 129 -17.35 -5.75 6.13
C PRO A 129 -16.31 -5.76 7.27
N PHE A 130 -15.17 -6.40 7.07
CA PHE A 130 -14.18 -6.71 8.11
C PHE A 130 -12.86 -5.97 7.95
N ILE A 131 -12.69 -5.13 6.93
CA ILE A 131 -11.41 -4.47 6.62
C ILE A 131 -11.58 -2.95 6.57
N GLU A 132 -10.47 -2.22 6.73
CA GLU A 132 -10.43 -0.76 6.63
C GLU A 132 -9.86 -0.29 5.29
N ARG A 133 -9.23 -1.21 4.51
CA ARG A 133 -8.54 -0.82 3.27
C ARG A 133 -8.64 -1.89 2.20
N ILE A 134 -8.80 -1.46 0.96
CA ILE A 134 -8.50 -2.24 -0.24
C ILE A 134 -7.28 -1.61 -0.91
N LEU A 135 -6.29 -2.44 -1.24
CA LEU A 135 -5.17 -2.06 -2.08
C LEU A 135 -5.37 -2.68 -3.47
N CYS A 136 -5.63 -1.84 -4.45
CA CYS A 136 -5.70 -2.24 -5.85
C CYS A 136 -4.30 -2.15 -6.47
N MET A 137 -3.71 -3.30 -6.83
CA MET A 137 -2.48 -3.31 -7.59
C MET A 137 -2.76 -2.84 -9.01
N THR A 138 -2.00 -1.88 -9.48
CA THR A 138 -2.10 -1.30 -10.84
C THR A 138 -0.93 -1.70 -11.74
N VAL A 139 -0.11 -2.61 -11.23
CA VAL A 139 0.98 -3.34 -11.89
C VAL A 139 1.06 -4.74 -11.29
N GLU A 140 1.82 -5.64 -11.92
CA GLU A 140 2.15 -6.92 -11.28
C GLU A 140 2.98 -6.70 -10.01
N PRO A 141 2.58 -7.30 -8.86
CA PRO A 141 3.33 -7.13 -7.62
C PRO A 141 4.75 -7.72 -7.73
N GLY A 142 5.72 -7.13 -6.98
CA GLY A 142 7.07 -7.67 -6.84
C GLY A 142 8.21 -6.76 -7.28
N PHE A 143 8.00 -5.78 -8.15
CA PHE A 143 9.05 -4.85 -8.59
C PHE A 143 8.55 -3.41 -8.62
N GLY A 144 9.40 -2.48 -8.16
CA GLY A 144 9.15 -1.06 -8.31
C GLY A 144 9.46 -0.55 -9.72
N GLY A 145 9.00 0.68 -10.05
CA GLY A 145 9.34 1.39 -11.29
C GLY A 145 8.60 0.92 -12.55
N GLN A 146 7.59 0.07 -12.41
CA GLN A 146 6.73 -0.35 -13.51
C GLN A 146 5.79 0.80 -13.96
N SER A 147 5.35 0.75 -15.21
CA SER A 147 4.37 1.70 -15.75
C SER A 147 2.95 1.32 -15.32
N PHE A 148 2.16 2.33 -14.95
CA PHE A 148 0.73 2.17 -14.64
C PHE A 148 -0.03 1.53 -15.81
N GLN A 149 -0.85 0.51 -15.53
CA GLN A 149 -1.71 -0.15 -16.52
C GLN A 149 -3.03 0.63 -16.61
N MET A 150 -3.26 1.30 -17.73
CA MET A 150 -4.42 2.22 -17.90
C MET A 150 -5.78 1.52 -17.79
N GLU A 151 -5.86 0.25 -18.14
CA GLU A 151 -7.05 -0.61 -17.97
C GLU A 151 -7.46 -0.77 -16.52
N MET A 152 -6.57 -0.56 -15.58
CA MET A 152 -6.86 -0.63 -14.14
C MET A 152 -7.79 0.49 -13.65
N LEU A 153 -7.97 1.57 -14.43
CA LEU A 153 -8.92 2.62 -14.08
C LEU A 153 -10.36 2.08 -13.96
N ASP A 154 -10.76 1.15 -14.80
CA ASP A 154 -12.10 0.54 -14.72
C ASP A 154 -12.24 -0.36 -13.49
N LYS A 155 -11.16 -1.06 -13.11
CA LYS A 155 -11.13 -1.84 -11.87
C LYS A 155 -11.22 -0.95 -10.63
N ILE A 156 -10.50 0.17 -10.61
CA ILE A 156 -10.56 1.16 -9.52
C ILE A 156 -11.98 1.71 -9.39
N ARG A 157 -12.66 2.07 -10.49
CA ARG A 157 -14.07 2.52 -10.47
C ARG A 157 -14.99 1.44 -9.89
N SER A 158 -14.85 0.19 -10.35
CA SER A 158 -15.63 -0.95 -9.86
C SER A 158 -15.44 -1.17 -8.35
N LEU A 159 -14.21 -1.06 -7.84
CA LEU A 159 -13.90 -1.16 -6.41
C LEU A 159 -14.52 0.01 -5.63
N SER A 160 -14.40 1.23 -6.14
CA SER A 160 -15.00 2.42 -5.52
C SER A 160 -16.51 2.28 -5.39
N ASP A 161 -17.21 1.85 -6.45
CA ASP A 161 -18.65 1.61 -6.44
C ASP A 161 -19.05 0.51 -5.45
N MET A 162 -18.26 -0.56 -5.37
CA MET A 162 -18.51 -1.67 -4.45
C MET A 162 -18.31 -1.23 -2.98
N ILE A 163 -17.26 -0.47 -2.68
CA ILE A 163 -17.00 0.12 -1.36
C ILE A 163 -18.18 0.98 -0.93
N GLN A 164 -18.65 1.89 -1.80
CA GLN A 164 -19.77 2.79 -1.48
C GLN A 164 -21.06 2.03 -1.17
N LYS A 165 -21.29 0.88 -1.82
CA LYS A 165 -22.50 0.06 -1.61
C LYS A 165 -22.43 -0.82 -0.37
N ILE A 166 -21.25 -1.37 -0.02
CA ILE A 166 -21.12 -2.40 1.02
C ILE A 166 -20.57 -1.81 2.33
N ASN A 167 -19.47 -1.07 2.29
CA ASN A 167 -18.84 -0.46 3.46
C ASN A 167 -18.12 0.84 3.10
N PRO A 168 -18.82 1.99 3.12
CA PRO A 168 -18.24 3.30 2.74
C PRO A 168 -17.10 3.79 3.64
N LYS A 169 -16.78 3.06 4.71
CA LYS A 169 -15.65 3.39 5.61
C LYS A 169 -14.32 2.83 5.10
N VAL A 170 -14.36 1.88 4.18
CA VAL A 170 -13.15 1.31 3.58
C VAL A 170 -12.50 2.32 2.66
N SER A 171 -11.20 2.53 2.82
CA SER A 171 -10.41 3.38 1.94
C SER A 171 -9.90 2.57 0.75
N LEU A 172 -9.97 3.17 -0.44
CA LEU A 172 -9.39 2.60 -1.66
C LEU A 172 -7.99 3.17 -1.87
N GLU A 173 -7.01 2.29 -1.77
CA GLU A 173 -5.61 2.53 -2.03
C GLU A 173 -5.21 1.93 -3.36
N VAL A 174 -4.26 2.57 -4.06
CA VAL A 174 -3.70 2.08 -5.33
C VAL A 174 -2.19 2.08 -5.27
N ASP A 175 -1.57 1.02 -5.78
CA ASP A 175 -0.12 0.88 -5.85
C ASP A 175 0.31 0.35 -7.22
N GLY A 176 1.28 1.05 -7.81
CA GLY A 176 1.92 0.68 -9.06
C GLY A 176 1.91 1.78 -10.11
N GLY A 177 3.10 2.32 -10.41
CA GLY A 177 3.31 3.27 -11.51
C GLY A 177 2.64 4.63 -11.35
N ILE A 178 2.31 5.05 -10.12
CA ILE A 178 1.66 6.33 -9.85
C ILE A 178 2.64 7.48 -10.08
N THR A 179 2.21 8.47 -10.86
CA THR A 179 2.94 9.69 -11.19
C THR A 179 2.01 10.90 -11.14
N LYS A 180 2.54 12.12 -11.27
CA LYS A 180 1.72 13.34 -11.33
C LYS A 180 0.83 13.41 -12.57
N GLU A 181 1.17 12.68 -13.63
CA GLU A 181 0.42 12.64 -14.88
C GLU A 181 -0.85 11.78 -14.76
N ASN A 182 -0.79 10.65 -14.04
CA ASN A 182 -1.91 9.71 -13.91
C ASN A 182 -2.67 9.83 -12.57
N ALA A 183 -2.10 10.46 -11.55
CA ALA A 183 -2.75 10.66 -10.25
C ALA A 183 -4.16 11.30 -10.36
N PRO A 184 -4.41 12.33 -11.20
CA PRO A 184 -5.76 12.87 -11.38
C PRO A 184 -6.78 11.83 -11.86
N LEU A 185 -6.40 10.98 -12.83
CA LEU A 185 -7.28 9.94 -13.39
C LEU A 185 -7.60 8.87 -12.36
N VAL A 186 -6.61 8.49 -11.55
CA VAL A 186 -6.75 7.49 -10.49
C VAL A 186 -7.67 8.00 -9.37
N VAL A 187 -7.55 9.27 -9.01
CA VAL A 187 -8.43 9.94 -8.03
C VAL A 187 -9.85 10.09 -8.57
N GLU A 188 -10.00 10.47 -9.83
CA GLU A 188 -11.32 10.53 -10.50
C GLU A 188 -12.00 9.15 -10.56
N ALA A 189 -11.22 8.08 -10.69
CA ALA A 189 -11.72 6.71 -10.61
C ALA A 189 -12.13 6.27 -9.20
N GLY A 190 -11.81 7.06 -8.15
CA GLY A 190 -12.27 6.85 -6.78
C GLY A 190 -11.20 6.47 -5.77
N ALA A 191 -9.92 6.43 -6.14
CA ALA A 191 -8.83 6.18 -5.21
C ALA A 191 -8.69 7.33 -4.19
N GLN A 192 -8.39 6.98 -2.94
CA GLN A 192 -8.23 7.90 -1.82
C GLN A 192 -6.78 7.93 -1.30
N ILE A 193 -6.04 6.86 -1.51
CA ILE A 193 -4.64 6.73 -1.12
C ILE A 193 -3.83 6.32 -2.35
N LEU A 194 -2.77 7.07 -2.63
CA LEU A 194 -1.88 6.87 -3.78
C LEU A 194 -0.50 6.45 -3.29
N VAL A 195 -0.10 5.22 -3.58
CA VAL A 195 1.26 4.76 -3.31
C VAL A 195 2.16 5.15 -4.48
N ALA A 196 3.25 5.87 -4.19
CA ALA A 196 4.21 6.31 -5.18
C ALA A 196 5.65 6.06 -4.70
N GLY A 197 6.41 5.27 -5.44
CA GLY A 197 7.82 4.96 -5.13
C GLY A 197 8.78 5.79 -5.97
N SER A 198 9.12 5.32 -7.17
CA SER A 198 10.11 5.94 -8.07
C SER A 198 9.75 7.37 -8.51
N ALA A 199 8.46 7.70 -8.55
CA ALA A 199 8.00 9.06 -8.83
C ALA A 199 8.36 10.05 -7.71
N ILE A 200 8.71 9.56 -6.51
CA ILE A 200 9.12 10.36 -5.35
C ILE A 200 10.61 10.16 -5.09
N PHE A 201 11.03 8.98 -4.63
CA PHE A 201 12.43 8.72 -4.23
C PHE A 201 13.40 8.62 -5.41
N GLY A 202 12.92 8.40 -6.63
CA GLY A 202 13.73 8.48 -7.86
C GLY A 202 14.00 9.91 -8.34
N LYS A 203 13.50 10.94 -7.63
CA LYS A 203 13.70 12.35 -7.99
C LYS A 203 14.80 12.99 -7.12
N PRO A 204 15.49 14.04 -7.64
CA PRO A 204 16.50 14.77 -6.86
C PRO A 204 15.93 15.39 -5.58
N ASP A 205 14.67 15.83 -5.62
CA ASP A 205 13.93 16.40 -4.48
C ASP A 205 12.61 15.66 -4.28
N PRO A 206 12.57 14.68 -3.36
CA PRO A 206 11.37 13.91 -3.02
C PRO A 206 10.22 14.78 -2.48
N ALA A 207 10.53 15.82 -1.72
CA ALA A 207 9.51 16.72 -1.16
C ALA A 207 8.80 17.51 -2.27
N LEU A 208 9.55 18.04 -3.23
CA LEU A 208 8.99 18.71 -4.41
C LEU A 208 8.16 17.74 -5.25
N ALA A 209 8.63 16.50 -5.45
CA ALA A 209 7.90 15.50 -6.20
C ALA A 209 6.53 15.18 -5.58
N ILE A 210 6.44 15.07 -4.25
CA ILE A 210 5.16 14.91 -3.54
C ILE A 210 4.24 16.12 -3.80
N GLN A 211 4.77 17.35 -3.68
CA GLN A 211 3.98 18.57 -3.94
C GLN A 211 3.46 18.62 -5.38
N GLU A 212 4.26 18.21 -6.36
CA GLU A 212 3.83 18.14 -7.77
C GLU A 212 2.66 17.16 -7.95
N ILE A 213 2.70 15.96 -7.33
CA ILE A 213 1.59 15.01 -7.35
C ILE A 213 0.36 15.60 -6.64
N GLN A 214 0.52 16.21 -5.45
CA GLN A 214 -0.58 16.86 -4.73
C GLN A 214 -1.24 17.97 -5.53
N ASN A 215 -0.45 18.77 -6.24
CA ASN A 215 -0.96 19.88 -7.04
C ASN A 215 -1.66 19.41 -8.32
N SER A 216 -1.26 18.27 -8.90
CA SER A 216 -1.93 17.70 -10.07
C SER A 216 -3.36 17.25 -9.77
N ILE A 217 -3.62 16.79 -8.54
CA ILE A 217 -4.93 16.29 -8.07
C ILE A 217 -5.91 17.43 -7.73
N LYS A 218 -5.40 18.65 -7.42
CA LYS A 218 -6.25 19.79 -7.00
C LYS A 218 -6.91 20.56 -8.15
N LYS A 219 -6.63 20.17 -9.37
CA LYS A 219 -7.20 20.79 -10.58
C LYS A 219 -8.50 20.15 -10.98
#